data_c3355558bad1e39807f67867b3e7dd52
#
_entry.id   c3355558bad1e39807f67867b3e7dd52
#
_cell.length_a   1.000
_cell.length_b   1.000
_cell.length_c   1.000
_cell.angle_alpha   90.00
_cell.angle_beta   90.00
_cell.angle_gamma   90.00
#
_symmetry.space_group_name_H-M   'P 1'
#
loop_
_entity.id
_entity.type
_entity.pdbx_description
1 polymer ?
#
loop_
_entity_poly.entity_id
_entity_poly.type
_entity_poly.pdbx_seq_one_letter_code
_entity_poly.pdbx_strand_id
1 'polypeptide(L)'
;MSKKDFPHVNLAFIGGSSTYAINFPEDLKLSGVKVLSKKTFSTPFGESPEFKLLEVNGQSVLTLKMHGWRPGVSRADASKQIFWVLEKAGAKTILAEGGVGAIREDFALRDFFIPNDYIDLSLRKDVYLTDKYLLIMRDPMCPDLAKILSKTSTRLFPERHIARGVYAVTDGRHFESRAEVRMIESFGGDVVGQSLCPEVYLAREIGACYAGLY
;
A
#
# COMPACT_ATOMS: atom_id res chain seq x y z
N MET A 1 -1.26 8.97 24.48
CA MET A 1 -2.64 8.68 23.99
C MET A 1 -3.03 7.29 24.47
N SER A 2 -4.23 7.12 25.01
CA SER A 2 -4.78 5.83 25.46
C SER A 2 -5.12 4.95 24.25
N LYS A 3 -5.05 3.61 24.38
CA LYS A 3 -5.59 2.68 23.35
C LYS A 3 -7.05 2.96 22.96
N LYS A 4 -7.80 3.64 23.84
CA LYS A 4 -9.20 4.05 23.60
C LYS A 4 -9.37 5.14 22.55
N ASP A 5 -8.29 5.82 22.14
CA ASP A 5 -8.34 6.91 21.17
C ASP A 5 -8.33 6.42 19.72
N PHE A 6 -8.06 5.13 19.50
CA PHE A 6 -7.98 4.51 18.17
C PHE A 6 -9.13 3.53 17.95
N PRO A 7 -9.74 3.54 16.75
CA PRO A 7 -10.71 2.51 16.40
C PRO A 7 -10.01 1.15 16.33
N HIS A 8 -10.66 0.09 16.78
CA HIS A 8 -10.12 -1.26 16.61
C HIS A 8 -10.56 -1.82 15.25
N VAL A 9 -9.60 -2.12 14.40
CA VAL A 9 -9.84 -2.68 13.06
C VAL A 9 -8.87 -3.84 12.79
N ASN A 10 -9.35 -4.84 12.06
CA ASN A 10 -8.48 -5.91 11.57
C ASN A 10 -7.96 -5.62 10.14
N LEU A 11 -8.70 -4.88 9.36
CA LEU A 11 -8.42 -4.58 7.95
C LEU A 11 -8.15 -3.09 7.75
N ALA A 12 -7.10 -2.79 6.98
CA ALA A 12 -6.84 -1.46 6.46
C ALA A 12 -6.67 -1.50 4.93
N PHE A 13 -7.08 -0.42 4.28
CA PHE A 13 -6.88 -0.20 2.85
C PHE A 13 -6.12 1.09 2.62
N ILE A 14 -4.96 1.00 1.98
CA ILE A 14 -4.12 2.15 1.63
C ILE A 14 -4.40 2.51 0.17
N GLY A 15 -5.11 3.62 -0.03
CA GLY A 15 -5.40 4.14 -1.35
C GLY A 15 -4.19 4.84 -1.97
N GLY A 16 -3.95 4.59 -3.24
CA GLY A 16 -2.89 5.17 -4.04
C GLY A 16 -3.40 6.02 -5.20
N SER A 17 -2.71 5.95 -6.34
CA SER A 17 -3.03 6.77 -7.52
C SER A 17 -4.32 6.35 -8.23
N SER A 18 -4.73 5.09 -8.13
CA SER A 18 -5.95 4.62 -8.81
C SER A 18 -7.22 5.21 -8.19
N THR A 19 -7.20 5.50 -6.88
CA THR A 19 -8.32 6.14 -6.18
C THR A 19 -8.14 7.64 -5.96
N TYR A 20 -7.05 8.24 -6.47
CA TYR A 20 -6.72 9.65 -6.21
C TYR A 20 -7.77 10.62 -6.71
N ALA A 21 -8.29 10.39 -7.91
CA ALA A 21 -9.22 11.30 -8.58
C ALA A 21 -10.65 11.27 -8.02
N ILE A 22 -10.98 10.30 -7.16
CA ILE A 22 -12.30 10.12 -6.59
C ILE A 22 -12.30 10.41 -5.08
N ASN A 23 -13.47 10.73 -4.53
CA ASN A 23 -13.69 10.74 -3.09
C ASN A 23 -14.02 9.31 -2.64
N PHE A 24 -12.96 8.53 -2.41
CA PHE A 24 -13.08 7.12 -2.02
C PHE A 24 -13.48 6.98 -0.53
N PRO A 25 -14.42 6.10 -0.17
CA PRO A 25 -15.24 5.25 -1.04
C PRO A 25 -16.58 5.89 -1.46
N GLU A 26 -16.87 7.14 -1.06
CA GLU A 26 -18.17 7.77 -1.17
C GLU A 26 -18.70 7.81 -2.61
N ASP A 27 -17.80 8.10 -3.58
CA ASP A 27 -18.20 8.23 -5.00
C ASP A 27 -18.55 6.87 -5.63
N LEU A 28 -18.13 5.74 -5.04
CA LEU A 28 -18.43 4.40 -5.54
C LEU A 28 -19.88 3.96 -5.26
N LYS A 29 -20.57 4.63 -4.31
CA LYS A 29 -21.97 4.35 -3.93
C LYS A 29 -22.25 2.85 -3.69
N LEU A 30 -21.29 2.14 -3.10
CA LEU A 30 -21.40 0.70 -2.85
C LEU A 30 -22.38 0.42 -1.72
N SER A 31 -23.29 -0.53 -1.94
CA SER A 31 -24.15 -1.02 -0.87
C SER A 31 -23.32 -1.71 0.20
N GLY A 32 -23.66 -1.53 1.47
CA GLY A 32 -22.93 -2.12 2.60
C GLY A 32 -21.62 -1.40 2.95
N VAL A 33 -21.32 -0.25 2.34
CA VAL A 33 -20.17 0.59 2.69
C VAL A 33 -20.66 1.92 3.24
N LYS A 34 -20.21 2.28 4.45
CA LYS A 34 -20.54 3.56 5.10
C LYS A 34 -19.26 4.19 5.67
N VAL A 35 -19.13 5.50 5.53
CA VAL A 35 -18.11 6.28 6.24
C VAL A 35 -18.66 6.64 7.61
N LEU A 36 -18.03 6.15 8.66
CA LEU A 36 -18.44 6.38 10.05
C LEU A 36 -17.80 7.65 10.62
N SER A 37 -16.52 7.89 10.32
CA SER A 37 -15.80 9.07 10.78
C SER A 37 -14.56 9.34 9.92
N LYS A 38 -14.06 10.58 10.02
CA LYS A 38 -12.78 11.03 9.45
C LYS A 38 -11.96 11.63 10.56
N LYS A 39 -10.68 11.28 10.65
CA LYS A 39 -9.82 11.74 11.73
C LYS A 39 -8.35 11.72 11.34
N THR A 40 -7.59 12.73 11.79
CA THR A 40 -6.12 12.69 11.88
C THR A 40 -5.71 12.25 13.29
N PHE A 41 -4.50 11.75 13.43
CA PHE A 41 -3.95 11.27 14.70
C PHE A 41 -2.59 11.92 14.94
N SER A 42 -2.37 12.36 16.16
CA SER A 42 -1.03 12.76 16.60
C SER A 42 -0.17 11.51 16.78
N THR A 43 0.99 11.47 16.13
CA THR A 43 1.95 10.37 16.19
C THR A 43 3.31 10.87 16.65
N PRO A 44 4.23 10.01 17.07
CA PRO A 44 5.62 10.41 17.38
C PRO A 44 6.36 11.01 16.16
N PHE A 45 5.84 10.79 14.96
CA PHE A 45 6.41 11.24 13.69
C PHE A 45 5.66 12.45 13.10
N GLY A 46 4.85 13.14 13.90
CA GLY A 46 3.98 14.23 13.48
C GLY A 46 2.53 13.82 13.27
N GLU A 47 1.73 14.74 12.75
CA GLU A 47 0.31 14.46 12.49
C GLU A 47 0.15 13.52 11.29
N SER A 48 -0.73 12.52 11.43
CA SER A 48 -1.02 11.56 10.36
C SER A 48 -1.79 12.21 9.21
N PRO A 49 -1.87 11.56 8.01
CA PRO A 49 -2.91 11.90 7.06
C PRO A 49 -4.29 11.66 7.66
N GLU A 50 -5.33 12.19 7.02
CA GLU A 50 -6.72 11.88 7.37
C GLU A 50 -7.00 10.41 7.08
N PHE A 51 -7.46 9.70 8.10
CA PHE A 51 -8.02 8.37 7.98
C PHE A 51 -9.55 8.44 7.96
N LYS A 52 -10.15 7.60 7.16
CA LYS A 52 -11.59 7.32 7.20
C LYS A 52 -11.81 5.98 7.89
N LEU A 53 -12.66 5.97 8.90
CA LEU A 53 -13.20 4.73 9.45
C LEU A 53 -14.45 4.37 8.68
N LEU A 54 -14.44 3.20 8.09
CA LEU A 54 -15.55 2.66 7.30
C LEU A 54 -16.21 1.51 8.05
N GLU A 55 -17.49 1.32 7.79
CA GLU A 55 -18.18 0.04 7.96
C GLU A 55 -18.34 -0.60 6.58
N VAL A 56 -17.83 -1.80 6.42
CA VAL A 56 -17.93 -2.60 5.19
C VAL A 56 -18.59 -3.93 5.54
N ASN A 57 -19.86 -4.10 5.19
CA ASN A 57 -20.64 -5.29 5.53
C ASN A 57 -20.55 -5.67 7.03
N GLY A 58 -20.67 -4.67 7.90
CA GLY A 58 -20.61 -4.85 9.36
C GLY A 58 -19.21 -4.95 9.96
N GLN A 59 -18.16 -4.86 9.15
CA GLN A 59 -16.77 -4.85 9.62
C GLN A 59 -16.18 -3.45 9.57
N SER A 60 -15.41 -3.08 10.60
CA SER A 60 -14.68 -1.82 10.64
C SER A 60 -13.41 -1.91 9.82
N VAL A 61 -13.19 -0.94 8.95
CA VAL A 61 -12.01 -0.82 8.07
C VAL A 61 -11.46 0.59 8.16
N LEU A 62 -10.13 0.72 8.30
CA LEU A 62 -9.46 2.01 8.13
C LEU A 62 -8.98 2.18 6.71
N THR A 63 -9.20 3.36 6.14
CA THR A 63 -8.62 3.73 4.85
C THR A 63 -8.04 5.13 4.88
N LEU A 64 -7.11 5.37 3.97
CA LEU A 64 -6.47 6.67 3.75
C LEU A 64 -6.13 6.83 2.26
N LYS A 65 -5.82 8.05 1.84
CA LYS A 65 -5.60 8.40 0.44
C LYS A 65 -4.11 8.58 0.15
N MET A 66 -3.69 8.24 -1.08
CA MET A 66 -2.37 8.53 -1.65
C MET A 66 -1.18 8.11 -0.78
N HIS A 67 -1.23 6.91 -0.18
CA HIS A 67 -0.15 6.46 0.71
C HIS A 67 0.20 7.48 1.81
N GLY A 68 -0.75 8.36 2.17
CA GLY A 68 -0.55 9.46 3.11
C GLY A 68 0.38 10.57 2.62
N TRP A 69 0.81 10.54 1.36
CA TRP A 69 1.70 11.55 0.79
C TRP A 69 1.00 12.90 0.67
N ARG A 70 1.66 13.93 1.15
CA ARG A 70 1.13 15.28 1.17
C ARG A 70 2.27 16.31 1.23
N PRO A 71 2.02 17.58 0.83
CA PRO A 71 3.01 18.65 0.95
C PRO A 71 3.54 18.81 2.38
N GLY A 72 4.82 19.10 2.52
CA GLY A 72 5.49 19.37 3.80
C GLY A 72 5.84 18.12 4.64
N VAL A 73 5.50 16.90 4.18
CA VAL A 73 5.83 15.66 4.87
C VAL A 73 6.68 14.78 3.96
N SER A 74 7.78 14.26 4.49
CA SER A 74 8.57 13.27 3.75
C SER A 74 7.77 11.98 3.53
N ARG A 75 8.04 11.24 2.46
CA ARG A 75 7.37 9.94 2.23
C ARG A 75 7.72 8.94 3.32
N ALA A 76 8.93 9.00 3.87
CA ALA A 76 9.35 8.18 5.00
C ALA A 76 8.51 8.47 6.25
N ASP A 77 8.33 9.75 6.59
CA ASP A 77 7.51 10.13 7.74
C ASP A 77 6.02 9.83 7.52
N ALA A 78 5.51 10.05 6.31
CA ALA A 78 4.14 9.68 5.97
C ALA A 78 3.90 8.17 6.22
N SER A 79 4.81 7.31 5.78
CA SER A 79 4.72 5.87 6.02
C SER A 79 4.82 5.53 7.50
N LYS A 80 5.75 6.12 8.26
CA LYS A 80 5.85 5.92 9.72
C LYS A 80 4.55 6.34 10.44
N GLN A 81 3.99 7.47 10.08
CA GLN A 81 2.72 7.96 10.65
C GLN A 81 1.58 6.98 10.38
N ILE A 82 1.45 6.50 9.13
CA ILE A 82 0.40 5.54 8.76
C ILE A 82 0.55 4.24 9.56
N PHE A 83 1.71 3.62 9.52
CA PHE A 83 1.90 2.31 10.12
C PHE A 83 1.86 2.35 11.65
N TRP A 84 2.26 3.47 12.26
CA TRP A 84 2.06 3.68 13.68
C TRP A 84 0.56 3.71 14.05
N VAL A 85 -0.27 4.42 13.28
CA VAL A 85 -1.73 4.44 13.49
C VAL A 85 -2.32 3.05 13.29
N LEU A 86 -1.93 2.33 12.24
CA LEU A 86 -2.40 0.98 11.95
C LEU A 86 -2.03 -0.01 13.05
N GLU A 87 -0.82 0.10 13.62
CA GLU A 87 -0.41 -0.68 14.79
C GLU A 87 -1.32 -0.42 16.00
N LYS A 88 -1.57 0.86 16.33
CA LYS A 88 -2.44 1.24 17.46
C LYS A 88 -3.89 0.83 17.25
N ALA A 89 -4.36 0.85 16.02
CA ALA A 89 -5.69 0.37 15.63
C ALA A 89 -5.80 -1.18 15.62
N GLY A 90 -4.68 -1.89 15.70
CA GLY A 90 -4.65 -3.36 15.72
C GLY A 90 -4.78 -4.02 14.36
N ALA A 91 -4.54 -3.29 13.27
CA ALA A 91 -4.63 -3.81 11.90
C ALA A 91 -3.70 -5.01 11.70
N LYS A 92 -4.25 -6.10 11.17
CA LYS A 92 -3.51 -7.34 10.86
C LYS A 92 -3.54 -7.69 9.38
N THR A 93 -4.39 -7.03 8.63
CA THR A 93 -4.55 -7.23 7.19
C THR A 93 -4.47 -5.87 6.52
N ILE A 94 -3.54 -5.69 5.60
CA ILE A 94 -3.32 -4.43 4.90
C ILE A 94 -3.35 -4.70 3.41
N LEU A 95 -4.28 -4.04 2.73
CA LEU A 95 -4.33 -4.00 1.27
C LEU A 95 -3.91 -2.61 0.79
N ALA A 96 -3.11 -2.57 -0.25
CA ALA A 96 -2.73 -1.32 -0.90
C ALA A 96 -3.06 -1.36 -2.40
N GLU A 97 -3.19 -0.19 -3.01
CA GLU A 97 -3.34 -0.05 -4.45
C GLU A 97 -2.49 1.11 -4.98
N GLY A 98 -2.18 1.07 -6.25
CA GLY A 98 -1.47 2.15 -6.91
C GLY A 98 -1.30 1.91 -8.41
N GLY A 99 -0.79 2.91 -9.11
CA GLY A 99 -0.36 2.76 -10.50
C GLY A 99 1.13 2.46 -10.56
N VAL A 100 1.52 1.66 -11.54
CA VAL A 100 2.92 1.31 -11.83
C VAL A 100 3.23 1.48 -13.31
N GLY A 101 4.51 1.67 -13.62
CA GLY A 101 5.02 1.56 -14.97
C GLY A 101 5.36 0.10 -15.28
N ALA A 102 4.85 -0.41 -16.39
CA ALA A 102 5.23 -1.73 -16.89
C ALA A 102 6.65 -1.69 -17.46
N ILE A 103 7.46 -2.69 -17.12
CA ILE A 103 8.79 -2.93 -17.70
C ILE A 103 8.72 -4.11 -18.66
N ARG A 104 8.05 -5.19 -18.29
CA ARG A 104 7.79 -6.32 -19.17
C ARG A 104 6.90 -5.91 -20.35
N GLU A 105 7.19 -6.44 -21.52
CA GLU A 105 6.51 -6.11 -22.77
C GLU A 105 5.12 -6.76 -22.93
N ASP A 106 4.82 -7.80 -22.11
CA ASP A 106 3.55 -8.52 -22.16
C ASP A 106 2.40 -7.83 -21.40
N PHE A 107 2.66 -6.66 -20.82
CA PHE A 107 1.62 -5.86 -20.16
C PHE A 107 0.91 -4.92 -21.12
N ALA A 108 -0.42 -4.88 -21.03
CA ALA A 108 -1.25 -3.85 -21.63
C ALA A 108 -1.70 -2.81 -20.59
N LEU A 109 -2.15 -1.65 -21.05
CA LEU A 109 -2.75 -0.64 -20.18
C LEU A 109 -3.99 -1.20 -19.47
N ARG A 110 -4.06 -0.99 -18.17
CA ARG A 110 -5.12 -1.46 -17.27
C ARG A 110 -5.05 -2.96 -16.95
N ASP A 111 -3.96 -3.64 -17.24
CA ASP A 111 -3.68 -4.94 -16.63
C ASP A 111 -3.41 -4.77 -15.14
N PHE A 112 -3.55 -5.84 -14.39
CA PHE A 112 -3.31 -5.83 -12.95
C PHE A 112 -2.00 -6.54 -12.62
N PHE A 113 -1.31 -6.00 -11.64
CA PHE A 113 -0.08 -6.58 -11.11
C PHE A 113 -0.19 -6.82 -9.60
N ILE A 114 0.14 -8.02 -9.16
CA ILE A 114 0.19 -8.40 -7.75
C ILE A 114 1.64 -8.81 -7.43
N PRO A 115 2.41 -7.97 -6.73
CA PRO A 115 3.80 -8.28 -6.41
C PRO A 115 3.91 -9.59 -5.61
N ASN A 116 4.93 -10.37 -5.90
CA ASN A 116 5.37 -11.48 -5.06
C ASN A 116 6.73 -11.20 -4.40
N ASP A 117 7.49 -10.26 -4.97
CA ASP A 117 8.77 -9.81 -4.46
C ASP A 117 9.04 -8.36 -4.85
N TYR A 118 10.11 -7.77 -4.35
CA TYR A 118 10.48 -6.40 -4.66
C TYR A 118 11.99 -6.17 -4.76
N ILE A 119 12.37 -5.13 -5.49
CA ILE A 119 13.71 -4.53 -5.47
C ILE A 119 13.56 -3.11 -4.95
N ASP A 120 14.15 -2.80 -3.80
CA ASP A 120 14.11 -1.45 -3.24
C ASP A 120 15.34 -0.64 -3.68
N LEU A 121 15.16 0.24 -4.65
CA LEU A 121 16.15 1.20 -5.12
C LEU A 121 15.97 2.58 -4.47
N SER A 122 15.02 2.73 -3.55
CA SER A 122 14.77 4.00 -2.87
C SER A 122 15.85 4.30 -1.82
N LEU A 123 15.93 5.56 -1.42
CA LEU A 123 16.75 6.01 -0.29
C LEU A 123 16.03 5.86 1.07
N ARG A 124 14.80 5.34 1.07
CA ARG A 124 13.92 5.19 2.25
C ARG A 124 14.09 3.85 2.96
N LYS A 125 15.28 3.25 2.92
CA LYS A 125 15.52 1.90 3.48
C LYS A 125 15.63 1.89 5.00
N ASP A 126 16.03 3.00 5.60
CA ASP A 126 16.17 3.13 7.05
C ASP A 126 14.91 3.74 7.67
N VAL A 127 13.78 3.06 7.48
CA VAL A 127 12.47 3.47 8.00
C VAL A 127 11.91 2.37 8.88
N TYR A 128 11.69 2.67 10.16
CA TYR A 128 11.20 1.73 11.17
C TYR A 128 10.31 2.42 12.20
N LEU A 129 9.54 1.66 12.95
CA LEU A 129 8.65 2.11 14.01
C LEU A 129 9.11 1.70 15.40
N THR A 130 9.81 0.58 15.51
CA THR A 130 10.19 -0.05 16.77
C THR A 130 11.69 -0.37 16.77
N ASP A 131 12.20 -0.89 17.89
CA ASP A 131 13.59 -1.29 18.01
C ASP A 131 13.92 -2.64 17.34
N LYS A 132 13.04 -3.19 16.53
CA LYS A 132 13.31 -4.38 15.75
C LYS A 132 14.29 -4.05 14.63
N TYR A 133 15.53 -4.44 14.82
CA TYR A 133 16.63 -4.03 13.95
C TYR A 133 16.68 -4.81 12.62
N LEU A 134 16.33 -6.09 12.63
CA LEU A 134 16.37 -6.93 11.43
C LEU A 134 15.02 -7.58 11.16
N LEU A 135 14.55 -7.43 9.94
CA LEU A 135 13.36 -8.09 9.42
C LEU A 135 13.75 -9.11 8.35
N ILE A 136 13.17 -10.30 8.43
CA ILE A 136 13.35 -11.33 7.41
C ILE A 136 12.29 -11.10 6.34
N MET A 137 12.72 -10.69 5.16
CA MET A 137 11.87 -10.34 4.00
C MET A 137 11.96 -11.34 2.86
N ARG A 138 12.27 -12.61 3.14
CA ARG A 138 12.39 -13.67 2.12
C ARG A 138 11.09 -13.89 1.35
N ASP A 139 9.96 -13.83 2.06
CA ASP A 139 8.60 -13.89 1.49
C ASP A 139 7.87 -12.62 1.91
N PRO A 140 8.05 -11.50 1.19
CA PRO A 140 7.61 -10.19 1.67
C PRO A 140 6.11 -10.00 1.64
N MET A 141 5.42 -10.60 0.65
CA MET A 141 3.98 -10.46 0.47
C MET A 141 3.22 -11.60 1.15
N CYS A 142 2.03 -11.28 1.66
CA CYS A 142 1.14 -12.29 2.22
C CYS A 142 0.57 -13.17 1.09
N PRO A 143 0.89 -14.48 1.03
CA PRO A 143 0.47 -15.33 -0.08
C PRO A 143 -1.04 -15.53 -0.13
N ASP A 144 -1.71 -15.56 1.02
CA ASP A 144 -3.16 -15.74 1.10
C ASP A 144 -3.90 -14.51 0.55
N LEU A 145 -3.47 -13.31 0.93
CA LEU A 145 -4.03 -12.07 0.39
C LEU A 145 -3.78 -11.95 -1.12
N ALA A 146 -2.57 -12.26 -1.58
CA ALA A 146 -2.23 -12.23 -3.00
C ALA A 146 -3.10 -13.21 -3.80
N LYS A 147 -3.38 -14.41 -3.26
CA LYS A 147 -4.28 -15.39 -3.86
C LYS A 147 -5.73 -14.86 -3.91
N ILE A 148 -6.21 -14.23 -2.85
CA ILE A 148 -7.54 -13.62 -2.80
C ILE A 148 -7.64 -12.50 -3.83
N LEU A 149 -6.67 -11.60 -3.90
CA LEU A 149 -6.62 -10.53 -4.89
C LEU A 149 -6.65 -11.10 -6.31
N SER A 150 -5.77 -12.04 -6.63
CA SER A 150 -5.71 -12.67 -7.96
C SER A 150 -7.06 -13.30 -8.34
N LYS A 151 -7.62 -14.15 -7.48
CA LYS A 151 -8.92 -14.80 -7.73
C LYS A 151 -10.05 -13.79 -7.90
N THR A 152 -10.06 -12.72 -7.10
CA THR A 152 -11.11 -11.71 -7.15
C THR A 152 -10.99 -10.87 -8.42
N SER A 153 -9.78 -10.44 -8.76
CA SER A 153 -9.53 -9.66 -9.98
C SER A 153 -9.87 -10.45 -11.24
N THR A 154 -9.46 -11.73 -11.32
CA THR A 154 -9.84 -12.60 -12.45
C THR A 154 -11.36 -12.76 -12.59
N ARG A 155 -12.07 -12.87 -11.47
CA ARG A 155 -13.54 -12.99 -11.50
C ARG A 155 -14.23 -11.70 -11.94
N LEU A 156 -13.75 -10.55 -11.48
CA LEU A 156 -14.36 -9.25 -11.76
C LEU A 156 -13.97 -8.68 -13.13
N PHE A 157 -12.77 -9.02 -13.60
CA PHE A 157 -12.18 -8.50 -14.82
C PHE A 157 -11.56 -9.66 -15.65
N PRO A 158 -12.39 -10.59 -16.15
CA PRO A 158 -11.90 -11.78 -16.83
C PRO A 158 -11.14 -11.48 -18.14
N GLU A 159 -11.35 -10.28 -18.70
CA GLU A 159 -10.67 -9.80 -19.90
C GLU A 159 -9.29 -9.19 -19.63
N ARG A 160 -8.92 -9.04 -18.35
CA ARG A 160 -7.64 -8.40 -17.97
C ARG A 160 -6.59 -9.43 -17.61
N HIS A 161 -5.37 -9.15 -18.04
CA HIS A 161 -4.21 -9.91 -17.57
C HIS A 161 -3.93 -9.57 -16.11
N ILE A 162 -3.72 -10.59 -15.30
CA ILE A 162 -3.37 -10.46 -13.88
C ILE A 162 -2.02 -11.14 -13.69
N ALA A 163 -0.99 -10.32 -13.69
CA ALA A 163 0.38 -10.77 -13.60
C ALA A 163 0.90 -10.75 -12.16
N ARG A 164 1.94 -11.51 -11.94
CA ARG A 164 2.72 -11.51 -10.71
C ARG A 164 4.20 -11.38 -11.04
N GLY A 165 4.97 -10.82 -10.11
CA GLY A 165 6.41 -10.66 -10.32
C GLY A 165 7.04 -9.70 -9.34
N VAL A 166 8.14 -9.09 -9.76
CA VAL A 166 9.01 -8.23 -8.96
C VAL A 166 8.66 -6.77 -9.18
N TYR A 167 8.36 -6.08 -8.09
CA TYR A 167 8.09 -4.64 -8.08
C TYR A 167 9.39 -3.88 -7.74
N ALA A 168 9.94 -3.12 -8.68
CA ALA A 168 11.05 -2.21 -8.41
C ALA A 168 10.55 -0.89 -7.82
N VAL A 169 11.08 -0.50 -6.67
CA VAL A 169 10.70 0.74 -5.98
C VAL A 169 11.76 1.80 -6.18
N THR A 170 11.34 2.98 -6.62
CA THR A 170 12.17 4.19 -6.73
C THR A 170 11.66 5.29 -5.80
N ASP A 171 12.44 6.36 -5.60
CA ASP A 171 12.00 7.48 -4.75
C ASP A 171 11.00 8.39 -5.43
N GLY A 172 11.07 8.53 -6.74
CA GLY A 172 10.24 9.45 -7.52
C GLY A 172 10.45 10.92 -7.13
N ARG A 173 9.75 11.73 -7.66
CA ARG A 173 9.48 13.12 -7.97
C ARG A 173 9.44 13.28 -9.49
N HIS A 174 9.92 12.31 -10.21
CA HIS A 174 9.87 12.16 -11.66
C HIS A 174 9.63 10.67 -11.96
N PHE A 175 9.22 10.38 -13.15
CA PHE A 175 9.22 9.03 -13.69
C PHE A 175 10.63 8.66 -14.16
N GLU A 176 10.92 7.39 -14.22
CA GLU A 176 12.22 6.84 -14.54
C GLU A 176 12.62 7.17 -15.98
N SER A 177 13.90 7.49 -16.16
CA SER A 177 14.50 7.63 -17.48
C SER A 177 14.61 6.29 -18.20
N ARG A 178 14.79 6.31 -19.51
CA ARG A 178 15.00 5.08 -20.29
C ARG A 178 16.20 4.25 -19.82
N ALA A 179 17.23 4.89 -19.26
CA ALA A 179 18.39 4.21 -18.74
C ALA A 179 18.07 3.50 -17.41
N GLU A 180 17.32 4.16 -16.54
CA GLU A 180 16.85 3.58 -15.28
C GLU A 180 15.91 2.40 -15.54
N VAL A 181 14.99 2.50 -16.48
CA VAL A 181 14.10 1.40 -16.87
C VAL A 181 14.91 0.18 -17.32
N ARG A 182 15.90 0.36 -18.22
CA ARG A 182 16.78 -0.74 -18.66
C ARG A 182 17.61 -1.33 -17.51
N MET A 183 18.04 -0.52 -16.55
CA MET A 183 18.73 -0.99 -15.36
C MET A 183 17.81 -1.87 -14.52
N ILE A 184 16.58 -1.41 -14.25
CA ILE A 184 15.59 -2.16 -13.47
C ILE A 184 15.25 -3.48 -14.16
N GLU A 185 15.05 -3.46 -15.47
CA GLU A 185 14.85 -4.68 -16.28
C GLU A 185 16.00 -5.67 -16.12
N SER A 186 17.25 -5.19 -16.20
CA SER A 186 18.42 -6.03 -16.04
C SER A 186 18.57 -6.64 -14.63
N PHE A 187 17.94 -6.03 -13.63
CA PHE A 187 17.82 -6.56 -12.27
C PHE A 187 16.64 -7.50 -12.07
N GLY A 188 15.84 -7.73 -13.10
CA GLY A 188 14.68 -8.61 -13.05
C GLY A 188 13.41 -7.95 -12.48
N GLY A 189 13.31 -6.62 -12.53
CA GLY A 189 12.08 -5.91 -12.20
C GLY A 189 11.05 -6.03 -13.31
N ASP A 190 9.82 -6.38 -12.97
CA ASP A 190 8.70 -6.52 -13.91
C ASP A 190 7.91 -5.22 -14.06
N VAL A 191 7.79 -4.48 -12.98
CA VAL A 191 7.13 -3.17 -12.92
C VAL A 191 7.97 -2.20 -12.07
N VAL A 192 7.74 -0.91 -12.26
CA VAL A 192 8.35 0.15 -11.45
C VAL A 192 7.30 1.07 -10.84
N GLY A 193 7.50 1.45 -9.61
CA GLY A 193 6.66 2.42 -8.90
C GLY A 193 7.31 2.91 -7.62
N GLN A 194 6.57 3.60 -6.76
CA GLN A 194 7.17 4.40 -5.69
C GLN A 194 6.58 4.14 -4.30
N SER A 195 5.60 3.24 -4.18
CA SER A 195 4.80 3.13 -2.96
C SER A 195 5.03 1.86 -2.14
N LEU A 196 5.39 0.74 -2.77
CA LEU A 196 5.48 -0.56 -2.08
C LEU A 196 6.44 -0.54 -0.89
N CYS A 197 7.60 0.08 -1.03
CA CYS A 197 8.51 0.32 0.08
C CYS A 197 8.38 1.78 0.56
N PRO A 198 8.35 2.02 1.88
CA PRO A 198 8.62 1.10 2.99
C PRO A 198 7.39 0.36 3.53
N GLU A 199 6.22 0.43 2.91
CA GLU A 199 4.97 -0.13 3.45
C GLU A 199 5.08 -1.62 3.74
N VAL A 200 5.67 -2.39 2.84
CA VAL A 200 5.76 -3.85 2.96
C VAL A 200 6.57 -4.29 4.19
N TYR A 201 7.68 -3.62 4.49
CA TYR A 201 8.46 -4.00 5.66
C TYR A 201 7.94 -3.35 6.95
N LEU A 202 7.30 -2.19 6.91
CA LEU A 202 6.58 -1.66 8.06
C LEU A 202 5.37 -2.53 8.44
N ALA A 203 4.67 -3.11 7.45
CA ALA A 203 3.63 -4.10 7.71
C ALA A 203 4.19 -5.35 8.41
N ARG A 204 5.34 -5.85 7.96
CA ARG A 204 6.05 -6.96 8.61
C ARG A 204 6.43 -6.62 10.05
N GLU A 205 6.90 -5.40 10.28
CA GLU A 205 7.31 -4.93 11.61
C GLU A 205 6.17 -4.94 12.61
N ILE A 206 4.96 -4.52 12.23
CA ILE A 206 3.77 -4.55 13.09
C ILE A 206 3.05 -5.91 13.10
N GLY A 207 3.61 -6.90 12.41
CA GLY A 207 3.05 -8.25 12.35
C GLY A 207 1.72 -8.32 11.59
N ALA A 208 1.59 -7.54 10.51
CA ALA A 208 0.44 -7.54 9.62
C ALA A 208 0.76 -8.24 8.29
N CYS A 209 -0.23 -8.94 7.74
CA CYS A 209 -0.23 -9.40 6.36
C CYS A 209 -0.41 -8.22 5.40
N TYR A 210 0.42 -8.14 4.35
CA TYR A 210 0.38 -7.08 3.36
C TYR A 210 0.29 -7.67 1.94
N ALA A 211 -0.57 -7.10 1.12
CA ALA A 211 -0.59 -7.32 -0.33
C ALA A 211 -1.07 -6.06 -1.05
N GLY A 212 -0.60 -5.90 -2.28
CA GLY A 212 -0.99 -4.78 -3.15
C GLY A 212 -1.55 -5.24 -4.48
N LEU A 213 -2.42 -4.42 -5.06
CA LEU A 213 -2.93 -4.54 -6.43
C LEU A 213 -2.56 -3.27 -7.19
N TYR A 214 -1.82 -3.42 -8.27
CA TYR A 214 -1.26 -2.32 -9.04
C TYR A 214 -1.66 -2.38 -10.50
#